data_88bcde88da6c6e38c0dc44b711697b91
#
_entry.id   88bcde88da6c6e38c0dc44b711697b91
#
_cell.length_a   1.000
_cell.length_b   1.000
_cell.length_c   1.000
_cell.angle_alpha   90.00
_cell.angle_beta   90.00
_cell.angle_gamma   90.00
#
_symmetry.space_group_name_H-M   'P 1'
#
loop_
_entity.id
_entity.type
_entity.pdbx_description
1 polymer ?
#
loop_
_entity_poly.entity_id
_entity_poly.type
_entity_poly.pdbx_seq_one_letter_code
_entity_poly.pdbx_strand_id
1 'polypeptide(L)'
;MIVVTVLIAVAVTTVVVIVLSVVIGRLLLAVGVPAPFMLTAILLTAVFVKSGWLYGFHMPDWSLNLAALILGVRIGSRFQGLGLAELGRHGRTALVSVGLMIVVAAVFAEVAARWLGSDPLSLWLAYMPGAIETIAIVAFAGGLNVVFILTHHLARMVLLHFAPALLVQVRRVREQS
;
A
#
# COMPACT_ATOMS: atom_id res chain seq x y z
N MET A 1 2.39 34.35 -18.07
CA MET A 1 1.44 34.55 -16.96
C MET A 1 0.65 33.27 -16.64
N ILE A 2 -0.01 32.64 -17.59
CA ILE A 2 -0.82 31.40 -17.37
C ILE A 2 0.00 30.26 -16.75
N VAL A 3 1.20 29.96 -17.25
CA VAL A 3 2.05 28.86 -16.76
C VAL A 3 2.44 29.05 -15.28
N VAL A 4 2.77 30.27 -14.89
CA VAL A 4 3.13 30.56 -13.48
C VAL A 4 1.93 30.38 -12.56
N THR A 5 0.74 30.81 -13.00
CA THR A 5 -0.50 30.65 -12.23
C THR A 5 -0.85 29.17 -12.04
N VAL A 6 -0.69 28.35 -13.06
CA VAL A 6 -0.91 26.88 -13.00
C VAL A 6 0.10 26.23 -12.06
N LEU A 7 1.38 26.58 -12.16
CA LEU A 7 2.41 26.06 -11.25
C LEU A 7 2.13 26.40 -9.79
N ILE A 8 1.72 27.64 -9.50
CA ILE A 8 1.36 28.06 -8.15
C ILE A 8 0.13 27.29 -7.67
N ALA A 9 -0.90 27.16 -8.49
CA ALA A 9 -2.11 26.42 -8.13
C ALA A 9 -1.81 24.96 -7.80
N VAL A 10 -1.00 24.29 -8.63
CA VAL A 10 -0.56 22.91 -8.40
C VAL A 10 0.26 22.80 -7.11
N ALA A 11 1.21 23.71 -6.88
CA ALA A 11 2.03 23.70 -5.66
C ALA A 11 1.17 23.90 -4.40
N VAL A 12 0.26 24.87 -4.41
CA VAL A 12 -0.67 25.12 -3.30
C VAL A 12 -1.57 23.91 -3.05
N THR A 13 -2.15 23.34 -4.10
CA THR A 13 -3.01 22.15 -3.96
C THR A 13 -2.23 20.96 -3.40
N THR A 14 -1.00 20.75 -3.85
CA THR A 14 -0.13 19.68 -3.32
C THR A 14 0.15 19.89 -1.83
N VAL A 15 0.47 21.11 -1.41
CA VAL A 15 0.68 21.42 0.02
C VAL A 15 -0.61 21.17 0.82
N VAL A 16 -1.76 21.60 0.32
CA VAL A 16 -3.06 21.38 0.96
C VAL A 16 -3.34 19.88 1.11
N VAL A 17 -3.12 19.08 0.06
CA VAL A 17 -3.28 17.62 0.13
C VAL A 17 -2.35 17.02 1.19
N ILE A 18 -1.10 17.43 1.25
CA ILE A 18 -0.14 16.93 2.25
C ILE A 18 -0.61 17.28 3.67
N VAL A 19 -0.96 18.55 3.92
CA VAL A 19 -1.41 19.00 5.24
C VAL A 19 -2.67 18.27 5.68
N LEU A 20 -3.68 18.20 4.82
CA LEU A 20 -4.93 17.48 5.10
C LEU A 20 -4.66 15.99 5.31
N SER A 21 -3.77 15.37 4.54
CA SER A 21 -3.40 13.97 4.70
C SER A 21 -2.73 13.71 6.05
N VAL A 22 -1.91 14.63 6.53
CA VAL A 22 -1.29 14.53 7.86
C VAL A 22 -2.33 14.68 8.95
N VAL A 23 -3.22 15.66 8.86
CA VAL A 23 -4.25 15.90 9.88
C VAL A 23 -5.24 14.72 9.97
N ILE A 24 -5.84 14.36 8.85
CA ILE A 24 -6.81 13.26 8.78
C ILE A 24 -6.12 11.91 9.07
N GLY A 25 -4.91 11.72 8.56
CA GLY A 25 -4.12 10.53 8.82
C GLY A 25 -3.81 10.32 10.30
N ARG A 26 -3.56 11.38 11.06
CA ARG A 26 -3.39 11.30 12.53
C ARG A 26 -4.69 10.87 13.24
N LEU A 27 -5.84 11.36 12.80
CA LEU A 27 -7.13 10.96 13.34
C LEU A 27 -7.42 9.47 13.05
N LEU A 28 -7.16 9.03 11.82
CA LEU A 28 -7.31 7.62 11.42
C LEU A 28 -6.31 6.70 12.13
N LEU A 29 -5.11 7.19 12.41
CA LEU A 29 -4.12 6.45 13.20
C LEU A 29 -4.62 6.17 14.61
N ALA A 30 -5.31 7.13 15.24
CA ALA A 30 -5.90 6.97 16.56
C ALA A 30 -6.99 5.89 16.60
N VAL A 31 -7.65 5.63 15.48
CA VAL A 31 -8.68 4.58 15.34
C VAL A 31 -8.07 3.24 14.90
N GLY A 32 -6.75 3.19 14.66
CA GLY A 32 -6.04 1.95 14.28
C GLY A 32 -6.12 1.60 12.80
N VAL A 33 -6.46 2.57 11.93
CA VAL A 33 -6.50 2.33 10.48
C VAL A 33 -5.08 2.07 9.96
N PRO A 34 -4.84 1.01 9.17
CA PRO A 34 -3.53 0.72 8.59
C PRO A 34 -3.16 1.75 7.51
N ALA A 35 -1.88 2.14 7.45
CA ALA A 35 -1.33 3.10 6.49
C ALA A 35 -2.16 4.40 6.30
N PRO A 36 -2.58 5.08 7.39
CA PRO A 36 -3.60 6.14 7.34
C PRO A 36 -3.17 7.35 6.51
N PHE A 37 -1.89 7.72 6.55
CA PHE A 37 -1.36 8.86 5.78
C PHE A 37 -1.39 8.62 4.28
N MET A 38 -1.06 7.40 3.85
CA MET A 38 -1.11 7.02 2.44
C MET A 38 -2.55 6.93 1.95
N LEU A 39 -3.44 6.33 2.72
CA LEU A 39 -4.87 6.26 2.42
C LEU A 39 -5.49 7.64 2.22
N THR A 40 -5.26 8.55 3.16
CA THR A 40 -5.79 9.91 3.07
C THR A 40 -5.20 10.67 1.89
N ALA A 41 -3.90 10.51 1.61
CA ALA A 41 -3.28 11.13 0.45
C ALA A 41 -3.89 10.63 -0.87
N ILE A 42 -4.11 9.32 -1.02
CA ILE A 42 -4.74 8.74 -2.20
C ILE A 42 -6.16 9.28 -2.39
N LEU A 43 -6.98 9.24 -1.33
CA LEU A 43 -8.38 9.68 -1.40
C LEU A 43 -8.50 11.17 -1.70
N LEU A 44 -7.73 12.01 -1.02
CA LEU A 44 -7.73 13.45 -1.25
C LEU A 44 -7.24 13.79 -2.66
N THR A 45 -6.14 13.19 -3.11
CA THR A 45 -5.64 13.41 -4.48
C THR A 45 -6.68 12.99 -5.50
N ALA A 46 -7.34 11.85 -5.32
CA ALA A 46 -8.40 11.38 -6.22
C ALA A 46 -9.58 12.37 -6.28
N VAL A 47 -9.99 12.96 -5.15
CA VAL A 47 -11.02 13.98 -5.07
C VAL A 47 -10.59 15.25 -5.82
N PHE A 48 -9.36 15.73 -5.58
CA PHE A 48 -8.84 16.93 -6.23
C PHE A 48 -8.64 16.77 -7.74
N VAL A 49 -8.24 15.57 -8.19
CA VAL A 49 -8.16 15.25 -9.62
C VAL A 49 -9.54 15.23 -10.25
N LYS A 50 -10.52 14.57 -9.60
CA LYS A 50 -11.89 14.50 -10.10
C LYS A 50 -12.62 15.86 -10.09
N SER A 51 -12.31 16.73 -9.13
CA SER A 51 -12.86 18.10 -9.09
C SER A 51 -12.20 19.06 -10.10
N GLY A 52 -11.18 18.61 -10.82
CA GLY A 52 -10.46 19.41 -11.81
C GLY A 52 -9.38 20.34 -11.24
N TRP A 53 -9.19 20.38 -9.93
CA TRP A 53 -8.18 21.23 -9.28
C TRP A 53 -6.74 20.80 -9.59
N LEU A 54 -6.51 19.51 -9.86
CA LEU A 54 -5.24 18.94 -10.28
C LEU A 54 -5.25 18.48 -11.73
N TYR A 55 -6.02 19.17 -12.60
CA TYR A 55 -6.08 18.82 -14.01
C TYR A 55 -4.70 18.91 -14.67
N GLY A 56 -4.27 17.82 -15.33
CA GLY A 56 -2.97 17.76 -16.00
C GLY A 56 -1.76 17.65 -15.07
N PHE A 57 -1.96 17.43 -13.76
CA PHE A 57 -0.87 17.21 -12.83
C PHE A 57 -0.29 15.81 -13.02
N HIS A 58 1.00 15.75 -13.32
CA HIS A 58 1.81 14.53 -13.32
C HIS A 58 2.94 14.69 -12.34
N MET A 59 3.09 13.71 -11.44
CA MET A 59 4.26 13.67 -10.58
C MET A 59 5.52 13.40 -11.42
N PRO A 60 6.60 14.16 -11.22
CA PRO A 60 7.85 13.91 -11.94
C PRO A 60 8.40 12.50 -11.62
N ASP A 61 9.01 11.83 -12.61
CA ASP A 61 9.53 10.46 -12.45
C ASP A 61 10.56 10.32 -11.32
N TRP A 62 11.35 11.38 -11.06
CA TRP A 62 12.30 11.39 -9.96
C TRP A 62 11.64 11.26 -8.58
N SER A 63 10.38 11.65 -8.44
CA SER A 63 9.64 11.57 -7.16
C SER A 63 9.42 10.12 -6.73
N LEU A 64 9.18 9.21 -7.69
CA LEU A 64 9.06 7.79 -7.44
C LEU A 64 10.41 7.21 -6.96
N ASN A 65 11.50 7.57 -7.63
CA ASN A 65 12.84 7.14 -7.26
C ASN A 65 13.22 7.65 -5.86
N LEU A 66 12.87 8.88 -5.52
CA LEU A 66 13.09 9.44 -4.20
C LEU A 66 12.29 8.69 -3.13
N ALA A 67 11.01 8.41 -3.39
CA ALA A 67 10.17 7.64 -2.48
C ALA A 67 10.72 6.22 -2.25
N ALA A 68 11.17 5.55 -3.32
CA ALA A 68 11.80 4.24 -3.25
C ALA A 68 13.11 4.27 -2.43
N LEU A 69 13.94 5.31 -2.61
CA LEU A 69 15.19 5.50 -1.87
C LEU A 69 14.93 5.71 -0.37
N ILE A 70 14.00 6.59 -0.01
CA ILE A 70 13.62 6.83 1.39
C ILE A 70 13.09 5.54 2.04
N LEU A 71 12.24 4.81 1.32
CA LEU A 71 11.73 3.52 1.80
C LEU A 71 12.86 2.51 1.99
N GLY A 72 13.79 2.41 1.05
CA GLY A 72 14.95 1.55 1.14
C GLY A 72 15.82 1.84 2.36
N VAL A 73 16.12 3.12 2.63
CA VAL A 73 16.86 3.55 3.83
C VAL A 73 16.10 3.18 5.11
N ARG A 74 14.80 3.40 5.14
CA ARG A 74 13.95 3.05 6.30
C ARG A 74 13.92 1.53 6.56
N ILE A 75 13.85 0.72 5.50
CA ILE A 75 13.90 -0.74 5.63
C ILE A 75 15.30 -1.16 6.08
N GLY A 76 16.36 -0.63 5.44
CA GLY A 76 17.74 -0.93 5.78
C GLY A 76 18.08 -0.60 7.24
N SER A 77 17.55 0.49 7.80
CA SER A 77 17.77 0.86 9.19
C SER A 77 17.22 -0.16 10.20
N ARG A 78 16.27 -1.01 9.80
CA ARG A 78 15.73 -2.09 10.66
C ARG A 78 16.71 -3.26 10.85
N PHE A 79 17.75 -3.35 10.03
CA PHE A 79 18.81 -4.33 10.19
C PHE A 79 19.89 -3.92 11.22
N GLN A 80 19.74 -2.73 11.81
CA GLN A 80 20.65 -2.25 12.84
C GLN A 80 20.63 -3.19 14.05
N GLY A 81 21.81 -3.70 14.43
CA GLY A 81 21.96 -4.63 15.56
C GLY A 81 21.80 -6.12 15.21
N LEU A 82 21.44 -6.47 13.97
CA LEU A 82 21.40 -7.87 13.55
C LEU A 82 22.80 -8.34 13.14
N GLY A 83 23.30 -9.38 13.83
CA GLY A 83 24.55 -10.03 13.45
C GLY A 83 24.38 -10.93 12.21
N LEU A 84 25.45 -11.07 11.40
CA LEU A 84 25.44 -11.96 10.23
C LEU A 84 25.10 -13.42 10.59
N ALA A 85 25.53 -13.89 11.78
CA ALA A 85 25.20 -15.22 12.27
C ALA A 85 23.68 -15.39 12.55
N GLU A 86 23.05 -14.35 13.05
CA GLU A 86 21.62 -14.31 13.33
C GLU A 86 20.80 -14.25 12.03
N LEU A 87 21.28 -13.47 11.06
CA LEU A 87 20.72 -13.40 9.71
C LEU A 87 20.80 -14.78 9.02
N GLY A 88 21.91 -15.50 9.14
CA GLY A 88 22.08 -16.84 8.58
C GLY A 88 21.18 -17.89 9.24
N ARG A 89 20.99 -17.81 10.56
CA ARG A 89 20.14 -18.74 11.32
C ARG A 89 18.66 -18.63 10.92
N HIS A 90 18.16 -17.41 10.75
CA HIS A 90 16.76 -17.15 10.39
C HIS A 90 16.54 -17.06 8.89
N GLY A 91 17.59 -16.87 8.10
CA GLY A 91 17.50 -16.66 6.65
C GLY A 91 16.82 -17.81 5.91
N ARG A 92 17.15 -19.05 6.26
CA ARG A 92 16.52 -20.24 5.65
C ARG A 92 15.01 -20.29 5.92
N THR A 93 14.61 -20.07 7.16
CA THR A 93 13.18 -20.07 7.53
C THR A 93 12.45 -18.91 6.84
N ALA A 94 13.06 -17.73 6.80
CA ALA A 94 12.52 -16.59 6.11
C ALA A 94 12.34 -16.85 4.59
N LEU A 95 13.37 -17.41 3.93
CA LEU A 95 13.31 -17.75 2.50
C LEU A 95 12.22 -18.78 2.19
N VAL A 96 12.11 -19.83 3.01
CA VAL A 96 11.06 -20.85 2.83
C VAL A 96 9.68 -20.24 3.02
N SER A 97 9.49 -19.43 4.06
CA SER A 97 8.21 -18.77 4.35
C SER A 97 7.81 -17.80 3.21
N VAL A 98 8.75 -16.95 2.79
CA VAL A 98 8.51 -16.01 1.69
C VAL A 98 8.24 -16.77 0.39
N GLY A 99 9.01 -17.80 0.07
CA GLY A 99 8.80 -18.63 -1.12
C GLY A 99 7.42 -19.28 -1.14
N LEU A 100 6.99 -19.85 -0.01
CA LEU A 100 5.65 -20.42 0.12
C LEU A 100 4.55 -19.38 -0.10
N MET A 101 4.72 -18.19 0.51
CA MET A 101 3.75 -17.10 0.35
C MET A 101 3.66 -16.62 -1.10
N ILE A 102 4.78 -16.53 -1.81
CA ILE A 102 4.82 -16.19 -3.23
C ILE A 102 4.07 -17.22 -4.06
N VAL A 103 4.30 -18.50 -3.82
CA VAL A 103 3.63 -19.59 -4.55
C VAL A 103 2.11 -19.55 -4.29
N VAL A 104 1.71 -19.42 -3.04
CA VAL A 104 0.29 -19.31 -2.67
C VAL A 104 -0.36 -18.09 -3.35
N ALA A 105 0.28 -16.93 -3.29
CA ALA A 105 -0.22 -15.72 -3.95
C ALA A 105 -0.33 -15.91 -5.47
N ALA A 106 0.64 -16.57 -6.11
CA ALA A 106 0.63 -16.85 -7.55
C ALA A 106 -0.53 -17.78 -7.94
N VAL A 107 -0.77 -18.85 -7.16
CA VAL A 107 -1.88 -19.77 -7.41
C VAL A 107 -3.23 -19.06 -7.32
N PHE A 108 -3.45 -18.28 -6.25
CA PHE A 108 -4.70 -17.52 -6.11
C PHE A 108 -4.86 -16.45 -7.19
N ALA A 109 -3.77 -15.78 -7.57
CA ALA A 109 -3.79 -14.80 -8.65
C ALA A 109 -4.19 -15.43 -9.99
N GLU A 110 -3.61 -16.58 -10.31
CA GLU A 110 -3.92 -17.29 -11.57
C GLU A 110 -5.38 -17.76 -11.61
N VAL A 111 -5.87 -18.32 -10.50
CA VAL A 111 -7.29 -18.74 -10.41
C VAL A 111 -8.21 -17.53 -10.56
N ALA A 112 -7.94 -16.44 -9.85
CA ALA A 112 -8.74 -15.22 -9.93
C ALA A 112 -8.64 -14.56 -11.31
N ALA A 113 -7.48 -14.58 -11.96
CA ALA A 113 -7.29 -14.05 -13.32
C ALA A 113 -8.18 -14.75 -14.33
N ARG A 114 -8.26 -16.08 -14.26
CA ARG A 114 -9.12 -16.86 -15.14
C ARG A 114 -10.60 -16.61 -14.92
N TRP A 115 -11.01 -16.38 -13.66
CA TRP A 115 -12.42 -16.13 -13.33
C TRP A 115 -12.87 -14.71 -13.65
N LEU A 116 -11.98 -13.73 -13.41
CA LEU A 116 -12.30 -12.31 -13.56
C LEU A 116 -11.90 -11.74 -14.93
N GLY A 117 -11.14 -12.49 -15.74
CA GLY A 117 -10.58 -12.00 -17.01
C GLY A 117 -9.62 -10.83 -16.82
N SER A 118 -8.97 -10.75 -15.64
CA SER A 118 -8.08 -9.65 -15.27
C SER A 118 -6.61 -10.02 -15.48
N ASP A 119 -5.73 -9.01 -15.55
CA ASP A 119 -4.30 -9.23 -15.70
C ASP A 119 -3.71 -10.02 -14.52
N PRO A 120 -3.07 -11.20 -14.79
CA PRO A 120 -2.51 -12.06 -13.74
C PRO A 120 -1.45 -11.38 -12.87
N LEU A 121 -0.63 -10.49 -13.46
CA LEU A 121 0.45 -9.81 -12.75
C LEU A 121 -0.11 -8.78 -11.75
N SER A 122 -1.13 -8.04 -12.15
CA SER A 122 -1.84 -7.11 -11.26
C SER A 122 -2.50 -7.85 -10.09
N LEU A 123 -3.11 -9.00 -10.36
CA LEU A 123 -3.70 -9.84 -9.31
C LEU A 123 -2.62 -10.45 -8.40
N TRP A 124 -1.50 -10.89 -8.95
CA TRP A 124 -0.41 -11.42 -8.16
C TRP A 124 0.13 -10.39 -7.16
N LEU A 125 0.36 -9.15 -7.59
CA LEU A 125 0.76 -8.06 -6.70
C LEU A 125 -0.34 -7.71 -5.68
N ALA A 126 -1.61 -7.78 -6.07
CA ALA A 126 -2.73 -7.54 -5.15
C ALA A 126 -2.82 -8.60 -4.04
N TYR A 127 -2.52 -9.87 -4.37
CA TYR A 127 -2.51 -10.98 -3.41
C TYR A 127 -1.20 -11.08 -2.62
N MET A 128 -0.10 -10.50 -3.13
CA MET A 128 1.20 -10.62 -2.50
C MET A 128 1.21 -10.02 -1.08
N PRO A 129 1.71 -10.75 -0.08
CA PRO A 129 1.89 -10.19 1.25
C PRO A 129 3.08 -9.23 1.22
N GLY A 130 2.90 -8.03 1.76
CA GLY A 130 3.95 -7.02 1.81
C GLY A 130 3.46 -5.69 2.33
N ALA A 131 4.39 -4.76 2.48
CA ALA A 131 4.06 -3.38 2.81
C ALA A 131 3.40 -2.73 1.59
N ILE A 132 2.26 -2.10 1.81
CA ILE A 132 1.46 -1.48 0.75
C ILE A 132 2.25 -0.42 -0.03
N GLU A 133 3.16 0.27 0.64
CA GLU A 133 4.04 1.28 0.04
C GLU A 133 4.98 0.66 -1.01
N THR A 134 5.56 -0.50 -0.70
CA THR A 134 6.44 -1.22 -1.62
C THR A 134 5.65 -1.75 -2.82
N ILE A 135 4.47 -2.31 -2.58
CA ILE A 135 3.59 -2.80 -3.64
C ILE A 135 3.15 -1.66 -4.56
N ALA A 136 2.83 -0.49 -3.99
CA ALA A 136 2.47 0.70 -4.77
C ALA A 136 3.61 1.15 -5.69
N ILE A 137 4.85 1.19 -5.19
CA ILE A 137 6.03 1.59 -5.98
C ILE A 137 6.26 0.60 -7.12
N VAL A 138 6.23 -0.71 -6.83
CA VAL A 138 6.44 -1.76 -7.84
C VAL A 138 5.33 -1.73 -8.90
N ALA A 139 4.07 -1.60 -8.48
CA ALA A 139 2.94 -1.52 -9.39
C ALA A 139 3.02 -0.29 -10.31
N PHE A 140 3.38 0.86 -9.76
CA PHE A 140 3.55 2.10 -10.52
C PHE A 140 4.73 1.99 -11.51
N ALA A 141 5.89 1.53 -11.05
CA ALA A 141 7.08 1.34 -11.90
C ALA A 141 6.85 0.31 -13.01
N GLY A 142 6.02 -0.70 -12.77
CA GLY A 142 5.62 -1.72 -13.74
C GLY A 142 4.51 -1.29 -14.69
N GLY A 143 3.96 -0.07 -14.59
CA GLY A 143 2.84 0.40 -15.41
C GLY A 143 1.55 -0.40 -15.21
N LEU A 144 1.38 -1.04 -14.04
CA LEU A 144 0.24 -1.89 -13.72
C LEU A 144 -0.94 -1.06 -13.21
N ASN A 145 -2.12 -1.69 -13.08
CA ASN A 145 -3.29 -1.02 -12.53
C ASN A 145 -3.17 -0.78 -11.02
N VAL A 146 -2.46 0.30 -10.67
CA VAL A 146 -2.15 0.68 -9.27
C VAL A 146 -3.42 0.81 -8.43
N VAL A 147 -4.49 1.41 -8.99
CA VAL A 147 -5.76 1.61 -8.28
C VAL A 147 -6.38 0.27 -7.89
N PHE A 148 -6.45 -0.67 -8.81
CA PHE A 148 -6.95 -2.01 -8.56
C PHE A 148 -6.13 -2.74 -7.49
N ILE A 149 -4.80 -2.75 -7.65
CA ILE A 149 -3.88 -3.43 -6.75
C ILE A 149 -4.00 -2.90 -5.32
N LEU A 150 -3.97 -1.56 -5.16
CA LEU A 150 -4.05 -0.94 -3.84
C LEU A 150 -5.42 -1.11 -3.20
N THR A 151 -6.51 -0.96 -3.98
CA THR A 151 -7.87 -1.16 -3.45
C THR A 151 -8.06 -2.59 -2.95
N HIS A 152 -7.63 -3.58 -3.72
CA HIS A 152 -7.69 -4.98 -3.32
C HIS A 152 -6.84 -5.26 -2.08
N HIS A 153 -5.61 -4.73 -2.04
CA HIS A 153 -4.70 -4.88 -0.90
C HIS A 153 -5.29 -4.25 0.38
N LEU A 154 -5.86 -3.06 0.28
CA LEU A 154 -6.52 -2.38 1.38
C LEU A 154 -7.75 -3.13 1.87
N ALA A 155 -8.61 -3.59 0.96
CA ALA A 155 -9.77 -4.40 1.32
C ALA A 155 -9.36 -5.64 2.11
N ARG A 156 -8.32 -6.34 1.65
CA ARG A 156 -7.75 -7.50 2.36
C ARG A 156 -7.21 -7.12 3.73
N MET A 157 -6.48 -6.02 3.85
CA MET A 157 -5.96 -5.56 5.14
C MET A 157 -7.09 -5.26 6.13
N VAL A 158 -8.15 -4.59 5.68
CA VAL A 158 -9.32 -4.31 6.50
C VAL A 158 -9.99 -5.61 6.96
N LEU A 159 -10.23 -6.54 6.02
CA LEU A 159 -10.84 -7.84 6.34
C LEU A 159 -9.99 -8.63 7.35
N LEU A 160 -8.67 -8.67 7.15
CA LEU A 160 -7.76 -9.39 8.07
C LEU A 160 -7.66 -8.70 9.43
N HIS A 161 -7.85 -7.39 9.52
CA HIS A 161 -7.86 -6.68 10.79
C HIS A 161 -9.08 -7.03 11.64
N PHE A 162 -10.25 -7.16 11.01
CA PHE A 162 -11.49 -7.48 11.71
C PHE A 162 -11.75 -8.99 11.89
N ALA A 163 -11.16 -9.85 11.06
CA ALA A 163 -11.38 -11.30 11.11
C ALA A 163 -11.05 -11.93 12.49
N PRO A 164 -9.94 -11.60 13.16
CA PRO A 164 -9.65 -12.15 14.50
C PRO A 164 -10.70 -11.72 15.54
N ALA A 165 -11.15 -10.47 15.50
CA ALA A 165 -12.17 -9.97 16.43
C ALA A 165 -13.51 -10.72 16.28
N LEU A 166 -13.93 -10.95 15.04
CA LEU A 166 -15.13 -11.72 14.71
C LEU A 166 -15.01 -13.18 15.17
N LEU A 167 -13.86 -13.82 14.95
CA LEU A 167 -13.62 -15.21 15.36
C LEU A 167 -13.65 -15.37 16.88
N VAL A 168 -13.07 -14.43 17.63
CA VAL A 168 -13.12 -14.44 19.11
C VAL A 168 -14.56 -14.26 19.60
N GLN A 169 -15.33 -13.39 18.96
CA GLN A 169 -16.71 -13.14 19.33
C GLN A 169 -17.61 -14.37 19.07
N VAL A 170 -17.44 -15.03 17.93
CA VAL A 170 -18.15 -16.27 17.59
C VAL A 170 -17.80 -17.40 18.56
N ARG A 171 -16.53 -17.54 18.95
CA ARG A 171 -16.12 -18.53 19.97
C ARG A 171 -16.80 -18.29 21.32
N ARG A 172 -16.80 -17.04 21.81
CA ARG A 172 -17.44 -16.70 23.09
C ARG A 172 -18.94 -17.00 23.11
N VAL A 173 -19.63 -16.72 22.02
CA VAL A 173 -21.07 -17.04 21.90
C VAL A 173 -21.30 -18.55 21.92
N ARG A 174 -20.41 -19.33 21.31
CA ARG A 174 -20.52 -20.80 21.25
C ARG A 174 -20.20 -21.49 22.58
N GLU A 175 -19.37 -20.87 23.43
CA GLU A 175 -19.02 -21.37 24.76
C GLU A 175 -20.08 -21.02 25.83
N GLN A 176 -21.02 -20.11 25.50
CA GLN A 176 -22.12 -19.69 26.36
C GLN A 176 -23.46 -20.36 26.02
N SER A 177 -23.54 -21.11 24.93
CA SER A 177 -24.71 -21.90 24.52
C SER A 177 -24.50 -23.38 24.79
#